data_5242fb214e1adcaae4d079528974e2f8
#
_entry.id   5242fb214e1adcaae4d079528974e2f8
#
_cell.length_a   1.000
_cell.length_b   1.000
_cell.length_c   1.000
_cell.angle_alpha   90.00
_cell.angle_beta   90.00
_cell.angle_gamma   90.00
#
_symmetry.space_group_name_H-M   'P 1'
#
loop_
_entity.id
_entity.type
_entity.pdbx_description
1 polymer ?
#
loop_
_entity_poly.entity_id
_entity_poly.type
_entity_poly.pdbx_seq_one_letter_code
_entity_poly.pdbx_strand_id
1 'polypeptide(L)' 'MEIFKNKTSGKYFIGIDGDDGETALMITPIGAVKKLELHLFVHLETSDPESLIADELITETQFEKYREYLDILLPRS' A
#
# COMPACT_ATOMS: atom_id res chain seq x y z
N MET A 1 -5.07 -0.29 -7.40
CA MET A 1 -4.32 -0.21 -6.12
C MET A 1 -2.94 -0.80 -6.31
N GLU A 2 -1.93 -0.08 -5.88
CA GLU A 2 -0.55 -0.57 -5.96
C GLU A 2 -0.20 -1.28 -4.65
N ILE A 3 0.32 -2.49 -4.78
CA ILE A 3 0.73 -3.31 -3.64
C ILE A 3 2.23 -3.58 -3.79
N PHE A 4 2.95 -3.46 -2.68
CA PHE A 4 4.37 -3.73 -2.62
C PHE A 4 4.63 -4.84 -1.62
N LYS A 5 5.26 -5.92 -2.07
CA LYS A 5 5.62 -7.03 -1.21
C LYS A 5 7.08 -6.90 -0.81
N ASN A 6 7.36 -6.82 0.48
CA ASN A 6 8.74 -6.74 0.96
C ASN A 6 9.47 -8.04 0.67
N LYS A 7 10.64 -7.95 0.02
CA LYS A 7 11.42 -9.12 -0.38
C LYS A 7 11.98 -9.93 0.78
N THR A 8 12.22 -9.27 1.91
CA THR A 8 12.80 -9.91 3.08
C THR A 8 11.75 -10.50 4.01
N SER A 9 10.75 -9.71 4.39
CA SER A 9 9.72 -10.12 5.35
C SER A 9 8.54 -10.84 4.72
N GLY A 10 8.33 -10.64 3.42
CA GLY A 10 7.16 -11.17 2.72
C GLY A 10 5.87 -10.43 3.03
N LYS A 11 5.93 -9.35 3.80
CA LYS A 11 4.75 -8.56 4.15
C LYS A 11 4.33 -7.65 3.01
N TYR A 12 3.05 -7.33 2.98
CA TYR A 12 2.45 -6.51 1.93
C TYR A 12 2.20 -5.10 2.42
N PHE A 13 2.51 -4.12 1.58
CA PHE A 13 2.36 -2.70 1.83
C PHE A 13 1.52 -2.09 0.72
N ILE A 14 0.73 -1.07 1.05
CA ILE A 14 -0.11 -0.39 0.06
C ILE A 14 0.55 0.91 -0.36
N GLY A 15 0.79 1.10 -1.65
CA GLY A 15 1.30 2.36 -2.18
C GLY A 15 0.19 3.41 -2.21
N ILE A 16 0.48 4.63 -1.74
CA ILE A 16 -0.52 5.70 -1.65
C ILE A 16 -0.20 6.93 -2.47
N ASP A 17 1.02 7.06 -2.94
CA ASP A 17 1.43 8.22 -3.73
C ASP A 17 2.45 7.79 -4.77
N GLY A 18 2.62 8.62 -5.78
CA GLY A 18 3.58 8.35 -6.83
C GLY A 18 4.99 8.25 -6.27
N ASP A 19 5.81 7.44 -6.91
CA ASP A 19 7.20 7.29 -6.53
C ASP A 19 8.08 8.25 -7.32
N ASP A 20 9.31 8.45 -6.83
CA ASP A 20 10.33 9.24 -7.52
C ASP A 20 11.35 8.36 -8.26
N GLY A 21 11.04 7.06 -8.41
CA GLY A 21 11.92 6.08 -9.02
C GLY A 21 12.80 5.35 -8.01
N GLU A 22 12.94 5.87 -6.79
CA GLU A 22 13.77 5.27 -5.75
C GLU A 22 12.96 4.92 -4.50
N THR A 23 12.04 5.82 -4.11
CA THR A 23 11.20 5.63 -2.92
C THR A 23 9.75 5.89 -3.24
N ALA A 24 8.86 5.38 -2.40
CA ALA A 24 7.42 5.62 -2.48
C ALA A 24 6.82 5.68 -1.09
N LEU A 25 5.72 6.40 -0.94
CA LEU A 25 4.95 6.38 0.29
C LEU A 25 4.10 5.12 0.33
N MET A 26 4.21 4.38 1.39
CA MET A 26 3.50 3.11 1.58
C MET A 26 2.87 3.03 2.95
N ILE A 27 1.76 2.31 3.02
CA ILE A 27 1.07 2.01 4.27
C ILE A 27 1.54 0.64 4.76
N THR A 28 2.10 0.60 5.97
CA THR A 28 2.57 -0.64 6.58
C THR A 28 1.39 -1.49 7.07
N PRO A 29 1.61 -2.79 7.37
CA PRO A 29 0.54 -3.65 7.88
C PRO A 29 -0.14 -3.15 9.15
N ILE A 30 0.51 -2.30 9.93
CA ILE A 30 -0.07 -1.71 11.14
C ILE A 30 -0.73 -0.36 10.88
N GLY A 31 -0.84 0.06 9.62
CA GLY A 31 -1.49 1.31 9.24
C GLY A 31 -0.60 2.54 9.31
N ALA A 32 0.70 2.39 9.51
CA ALA A 32 1.63 3.51 9.52
C ALA A 32 2.02 3.89 8.09
N VAL A 33 2.21 5.18 7.83
CA VAL A 33 2.66 5.66 6.53
C VAL A 33 4.15 5.94 6.59
N LYS A 34 4.89 5.34 5.65
CA LYS A 34 6.34 5.49 5.60
C LYS A 34 6.82 5.66 4.16
N LYS A 35 7.89 6.42 3.99
CA LYS A 35 8.59 6.52 2.71
C LYS A 35 9.66 5.45 2.68
N LEU A 36 9.53 4.48 1.77
CA LEU A 36 10.37 3.29 1.74
C LEU A 36 11.04 3.13 0.37
N GLU A 37 12.18 2.47 0.36
CA GLU A 37 12.97 2.26 -0.85
C GLU A 37 12.37 1.16 -1.73
N LEU A 38 12.09 1.48 -2.98
CA LEU A 38 11.42 0.57 -3.92
C LEU A 38 12.20 -0.71 -4.18
N HIS A 39 13.54 -0.66 -4.15
CA HIS A 39 14.34 -1.85 -4.45
C HIS A 39 14.17 -2.98 -3.43
N LEU A 40 13.60 -2.66 -2.26
CA LEU A 40 13.32 -3.65 -1.21
C LEU A 40 12.00 -4.38 -1.44
N PHE A 41 11.25 -4.01 -2.47
CA PHE A 41 9.90 -4.51 -2.70
C PHE A 41 9.70 -5.05 -4.11
N VAL A 42 8.73 -5.96 -4.24
CA VAL A 42 8.19 -6.38 -5.52
C VAL A 42 6.87 -5.64 -5.72
N HIS A 43 6.72 -4.96 -6.84
CA HIS A 43 5.51 -4.22 -7.17
C HIS A 43 4.46 -5.15 -7.77
N LEU A 44 3.27 -5.12 -7.20
CA LEU A 44 2.12 -5.87 -7.69
C LEU A 44 0.94 -4.92 -7.85
N GLU A 45 0.27 -4.96 -8.97
CA GLU A 45 -0.91 -4.16 -9.19
C GLU A 45 -2.15 -5.02 -9.08
N THR A 46 -3.18 -4.53 -8.39
CA THR A 46 -4.44 -5.24 -8.26
C THR A 46 -5.61 -4.26 -8.28
N SER A 47 -6.72 -4.73 -8.82
CA SER A 47 -7.98 -3.98 -8.83
C SER A 47 -8.99 -4.52 -7.81
N ASP A 48 -8.62 -5.58 -7.07
CA ASP A 48 -9.53 -6.24 -6.13
C ASP A 48 -8.92 -6.31 -4.72
N PRO A 49 -9.01 -5.19 -3.95
CA PRO A 49 -8.48 -5.15 -2.60
C PRO A 49 -9.22 -6.09 -1.63
N GLU A 50 -10.50 -6.37 -1.87
CA GLU A 50 -11.27 -7.26 -1.00
C GLU A 50 -10.74 -8.68 -1.03
N SER A 51 -10.29 -9.13 -2.20
CA SER A 51 -9.66 -10.44 -2.34
C SER A 51 -8.36 -10.52 -1.54
N LEU A 52 -7.58 -9.43 -1.52
CA LEU A 52 -6.34 -9.38 -0.75
C LEU A 52 -6.60 -9.44 0.75
N ILE A 53 -7.67 -8.80 1.23
CA ILE A 53 -8.06 -8.86 2.64
C ILE A 53 -8.52 -10.27 3.00
N ALA A 54 -9.33 -10.87 2.14
CA ALA A 54 -9.84 -12.23 2.36
C ALA A 54 -8.71 -13.26 2.43
N ASP A 55 -7.65 -13.06 1.64
CA ASP A 55 -6.48 -13.93 1.64
C ASP A 55 -5.45 -13.56 2.71
N GLU A 56 -5.77 -12.58 3.56
CA GLU A 56 -4.90 -12.10 4.64
C GLU A 56 -3.55 -11.53 4.14
N LEU A 57 -3.51 -11.05 2.89
CA LEU A 57 -2.31 -10.44 2.33
C LEU A 57 -2.14 -9.00 2.80
N ILE A 58 -3.25 -8.29 2.98
CA ILE A 58 -3.25 -6.96 3.59
C ILE A 58 -4.22 -6.96 4.78
N THR A 59 -4.01 -6.02 5.72
CA THR A 59 -4.85 -5.92 6.92
C THR A 59 -6.00 -4.94 6.71
N GLU A 60 -7.07 -5.09 7.48
CA GLU A 60 -8.17 -4.13 7.47
C GLU A 60 -7.72 -2.74 7.92
N THR A 61 -6.86 -2.67 8.94
CA THR A 61 -6.29 -1.41 9.42
C THR A 61 -5.53 -0.69 8.29
N GLN A 62 -4.75 -1.43 7.54
CA GLN A 62 -4.00 -0.92 6.41
C GLN A 62 -4.93 -0.40 5.32
N PHE A 63 -5.97 -1.15 5.01
CA PHE A 63 -6.93 -0.79 3.98
C PHE A 63 -7.76 0.44 4.37
N GLU A 64 -8.15 0.55 5.64
CA GLU A 64 -8.87 1.73 6.15
C GLU A 64 -7.99 2.99 6.02
N LYS A 65 -6.70 2.86 6.32
CA LYS A 65 -5.76 3.98 6.16
C LYS A 65 -5.64 4.39 4.70
N TYR A 66 -5.62 3.43 3.79
CA TYR A 66 -5.60 3.70 2.36
C TYR A 66 -6.84 4.48 1.93
N ARG A 67 -8.01 4.11 2.42
CA ARG A 67 -9.26 4.81 2.11
C ARG A 67 -9.25 6.24 2.61
N GLU A 68 -8.70 6.50 3.79
CA GLU A 68 -8.53 7.85 4.31
C GLU A 68 -7.68 8.70 3.37
N TYR A 69 -6.59 8.13 2.86
CA TYR A 69 -5.73 8.84 1.91
C TYR A 69 -6.41 9.10 0.58
N LEU A 70 -7.22 8.19 0.11
CA LEU A 70 -8.00 8.43 -1.10
C LEU A 70 -8.95 9.61 -0.94
N ASP A 71 -9.59 9.75 0.21
CA ASP A 71 -10.49 10.86 0.48
C ASP A 71 -9.73 12.20 0.52
N ILE A 72 -8.48 12.19 0.93
CA ILE A 72 -7.63 13.39 0.97
C ILE A 72 -7.08 13.72 -0.42
N LEU A 73 -6.58 12.71 -1.14
CA LEU A 73 -5.90 12.90 -2.42
C LEU A 73 -6.86 13.12 -3.58
N LEU A 74 -8.08 12.59 -3.48
CA LEU A 74 -9.12 12.72 -4.50
C LEU A 74 -10.20 13.67 -3.99
N PRO A 75 -10.08 14.97 -4.30
CA PRO A 75 -11.07 15.94 -3.83
C PRO A 75 -12.45 15.60 -4.34
N ARG A 76 -13.43 15.66 -3.47
CA ARG A 76 -14.81 15.44 -3.84
C ARG A 76 -15.37 16.71 -4.46
N SER A 77 -16.00 16.54 -5.56
CA SER A 77 -16.74 17.62 -6.20
C SER A 77 -18.11 17.80 -5.58
#